data_9313271a0477623329bf083ca8cf9d90
#
_entry.id   9313271a0477623329bf083ca8cf9d90
#
_cell.length_a   1.000
_cell.length_b   1.000
_cell.length_c   1.000
_cell.angle_alpha   90.00
_cell.angle_beta   90.00
_cell.angle_gamma   90.00
#
_symmetry.space_group_name_H-M   'P 1'
#
loop_
_entity.id
_entity.type
_entity.pdbx_description
1 polymer ?
#
loop_
_entity_poly.entity_id
_entity_poly.type
_entity_poly.pdbx_seq_one_letter_code
_entity_poly.pdbx_strand_id
1 'polypeptide(L)'
;RYVQLKAFYEEAHKKNPDFDKIHYTSADTPEECIHLLNHTFQDVQFGVETMMEPYGSWFQQQDHMPSYRYYADILRMLQWQRPGERWLLKSPAHLWALDCLTTLFPDCSIIITHRNPLECVTSYASMMESMLIGRDFDRKQFGPVVMEYLARKVESSLKQREHISPDRIIDLQFNDFIADGVGTVRRIYEHFRLPLTADIEQRFQRYADEHPMGKHGKHDYRLEEYGLTKAQILDRFAFYIERFNVPMG
;
A
#
# COMPACT_ATOMS: atom_id res chain seq x y z
N ARG A 1 -16.66 3.68 -21.95
CA ARG A 1 -15.47 3.36 -21.11
C ARG A 1 -15.88 2.59 -19.84
N TYR A 2 -16.82 3.11 -19.02
CA TYR A 2 -17.25 2.42 -17.79
C TYR A 2 -17.74 0.97 -18.05
N VAL A 3 -18.64 0.78 -19.01
CA VAL A 3 -19.17 -0.54 -19.39
C VAL A 3 -18.05 -1.50 -19.85
N GLN A 4 -17.07 -0.99 -20.59
CA GLN A 4 -15.92 -1.78 -21.02
C GLN A 4 -15.02 -2.17 -19.85
N LEU A 5 -14.76 -1.25 -18.92
CA LEU A 5 -13.98 -1.51 -17.73
C LEU A 5 -14.68 -2.54 -16.83
N LYS A 6 -15.98 -2.41 -16.64
CA LYS A 6 -16.78 -3.38 -15.87
C LYS A 6 -16.70 -4.78 -16.49
N ALA A 7 -16.91 -4.90 -17.79
CA ALA A 7 -16.79 -6.17 -18.50
C ALA A 7 -15.37 -6.76 -18.40
N PHE A 8 -14.34 -5.91 -18.44
CA PHE A 8 -12.94 -6.34 -18.25
C PHE A 8 -12.72 -6.97 -16.87
N TYR A 9 -13.16 -6.32 -15.79
CA TYR A 9 -13.03 -6.87 -14.44
C TYR A 9 -13.85 -8.15 -14.26
N GLU A 10 -15.09 -8.19 -14.75
CA GLU A 10 -15.93 -9.41 -14.70
C GLU A 10 -15.25 -10.60 -15.39
N GLU A 11 -14.57 -10.36 -16.50
CA GLU A 11 -13.78 -11.38 -17.21
C GLU A 11 -12.52 -11.78 -16.43
N ALA A 12 -11.82 -10.83 -15.83
CA ALA A 12 -10.63 -11.07 -15.01
C ALA A 12 -10.96 -11.93 -13.77
N HIS A 13 -12.04 -11.63 -13.07
CA HIS A 13 -12.54 -12.42 -11.93
C HIS A 13 -12.85 -13.88 -12.32
N LYS A 14 -13.45 -14.09 -13.49
CA LYS A 14 -13.71 -15.45 -14.00
C LYS A 14 -12.43 -16.23 -14.30
N LYS A 15 -11.41 -15.53 -14.82
CA LYS A 15 -10.12 -16.15 -15.18
C LYS A 15 -9.23 -16.45 -13.97
N ASN A 16 -9.28 -15.61 -12.95
CA ASN A 16 -8.45 -15.75 -11.75
C ASN A 16 -9.25 -15.43 -10.47
N PRO A 17 -10.19 -16.30 -10.06
CA PRO A 17 -11.01 -16.06 -8.88
C PRO A 17 -10.22 -16.05 -7.56
N ASP A 18 -9.03 -16.66 -7.52
CA ASP A 18 -8.18 -16.65 -6.33
C ASP A 18 -7.51 -15.30 -6.12
N PHE A 19 -7.33 -14.50 -7.18
CA PHE A 19 -6.80 -13.15 -7.06
C PHE A 19 -7.73 -12.23 -6.25
N ASP A 20 -9.03 -12.43 -6.33
CA ASP A 20 -10.02 -11.66 -5.56
C ASP A 20 -9.85 -11.80 -4.03
N LYS A 21 -9.27 -12.92 -3.57
CA LYS A 21 -8.95 -13.15 -2.15
C LYS A 21 -7.75 -12.32 -1.70
N ILE A 22 -6.90 -11.93 -2.65
CA ILE A 22 -5.66 -11.18 -2.42
C ILE A 22 -5.90 -9.68 -2.62
N HIS A 23 -6.52 -9.31 -3.73
CA HIS A 23 -6.74 -7.93 -4.14
C HIS A 23 -8.01 -7.80 -5.00
N TYR A 24 -9.16 -7.64 -4.35
CA TYR A 24 -10.41 -7.43 -5.06
C TYR A 24 -10.46 -6.05 -5.71
N THR A 25 -10.71 -5.99 -7.01
CA THR A 25 -10.84 -4.77 -7.79
C THR A 25 -12.12 -4.77 -8.61
N SER A 26 -12.71 -3.61 -8.86
CA SER A 26 -13.86 -3.47 -9.74
C SER A 26 -13.92 -2.08 -10.37
N ALA A 27 -14.80 -1.89 -11.36
CA ALA A 27 -15.00 -0.57 -11.97
C ALA A 27 -15.57 0.49 -10.98
N ASP A 28 -16.11 0.06 -9.86
CA ASP A 28 -16.78 0.89 -8.85
C ASP A 28 -15.95 1.06 -7.58
N THR A 29 -14.86 0.32 -7.39
CA THR A 29 -13.97 0.43 -6.22
C THR A 29 -12.89 1.48 -6.45
N PRO A 30 -12.48 2.20 -5.39
CA PRO A 30 -11.30 3.06 -5.46
C PRO A 30 -10.05 2.23 -5.78
N GLU A 31 -9.16 2.80 -6.59
CA GLU A 31 -7.87 2.21 -6.94
C GLU A 31 -6.70 3.01 -6.37
N GLU A 32 -5.53 2.38 -6.34
CA GLU A 32 -4.32 2.97 -5.79
C GLU A 32 -3.68 4.01 -6.71
N CYS A 33 -2.96 4.96 -6.11
CA CYS A 33 -2.22 5.99 -6.83
C CYS A 33 -1.11 5.44 -7.74
N ILE A 34 -0.71 4.19 -7.54
CA ILE A 34 0.29 3.51 -8.35
C ILE A 34 -0.06 3.55 -9.84
N HIS A 35 -1.35 3.44 -10.18
CA HIS A 35 -1.80 3.54 -11.57
C HIS A 35 -1.58 4.93 -12.19
N LEU A 36 -1.52 5.98 -11.39
CA LEU A 36 -1.19 7.33 -11.87
C LEU A 36 0.32 7.52 -12.02
N LEU A 37 1.11 6.95 -11.10
CA LEU A 37 2.57 6.98 -11.14
C LEU A 37 3.13 6.18 -12.32
N ASN A 38 2.48 5.08 -12.71
CA ASN A 38 2.88 4.26 -13.86
C ASN A 38 3.02 5.03 -15.17
N HIS A 39 2.29 6.13 -15.35
CA HIS A 39 2.40 6.97 -16.53
C HIS A 39 3.78 7.61 -16.73
N THR A 40 4.59 7.65 -15.68
CA THR A 40 5.95 8.22 -15.74
C THR A 40 7.02 7.19 -16.09
N PHE A 41 6.68 5.90 -16.18
CA PHE A 41 7.61 4.78 -16.27
C PHE A 41 8.65 4.73 -15.13
N GLN A 42 8.49 5.52 -14.09
CA GLN A 42 9.27 5.52 -12.86
C GLN A 42 8.37 5.11 -11.70
N ASP A 43 8.11 3.82 -11.61
CA ASP A 43 7.20 3.22 -10.63
C ASP A 43 7.67 1.84 -10.17
N VAL A 44 7.28 1.48 -8.95
CA VAL A 44 7.65 0.20 -8.31
C VAL A 44 7.14 -1.02 -9.08
N GLN A 45 6.00 -0.92 -9.76
CA GLN A 45 5.39 -2.02 -10.50
C GLN A 45 6.33 -2.59 -11.57
N PHE A 46 7.04 -1.72 -12.29
CA PHE A 46 7.95 -2.17 -13.35
C PHE A 46 9.13 -3.00 -12.83
N GLY A 47 9.56 -2.83 -11.60
CA GLY A 47 10.62 -3.63 -10.98
C GLY A 47 10.12 -4.95 -10.44
N VAL A 48 9.11 -4.90 -9.60
CA VAL A 48 8.63 -6.08 -8.84
C VAL A 48 7.75 -6.98 -9.69
N GLU A 49 6.79 -6.43 -10.43
CA GLU A 49 5.87 -7.21 -11.27
C GLU A 49 6.56 -7.86 -12.48
N THR A 50 7.65 -7.28 -12.93
CA THR A 50 8.40 -7.81 -14.06
C THR A 50 9.61 -8.63 -13.66
N MET A 51 9.95 -8.68 -12.36
CA MET A 51 11.18 -9.28 -11.83
C MET A 51 12.45 -8.75 -12.51
N MET A 52 12.42 -7.51 -12.98
CA MET A 52 13.58 -6.87 -13.61
C MET A 52 14.45 -6.23 -12.53
N GLU A 53 15.36 -7.04 -11.96
CA GLU A 53 16.29 -6.56 -10.93
C GLU A 53 17.09 -5.31 -11.35
N PRO A 54 17.61 -5.18 -12.54
CA PRO A 54 18.28 -3.95 -12.97
C PRO A 54 17.40 -2.70 -12.85
N TYR A 55 16.09 -2.83 -13.12
CA TYR A 55 15.14 -1.73 -12.97
C TYR A 55 14.84 -1.45 -11.49
N GLY A 56 14.65 -2.47 -10.67
CA GLY A 56 14.37 -2.32 -9.24
C GLY A 56 15.48 -1.57 -8.51
N SER A 57 16.73 -1.96 -8.74
CA SER A 57 17.91 -1.29 -8.21
C SER A 57 18.09 0.14 -8.74
N TRP A 58 17.82 0.36 -10.03
CA TRP A 58 17.82 1.69 -10.63
C TRP A 58 16.76 2.59 -10.00
N PHE A 59 15.51 2.12 -9.91
CA PHE A 59 14.38 2.87 -9.33
C PHE A 59 14.68 3.39 -7.92
N GLN A 60 15.26 2.56 -7.06
CA GLN A 60 15.57 2.93 -5.68
C GLN A 60 16.60 4.06 -5.56
N GLN A 61 17.37 4.32 -6.61
CA GLN A 61 18.42 5.35 -6.64
C GLN A 61 17.98 6.64 -7.35
N GLN A 62 16.75 6.66 -7.90
CA GLN A 62 16.29 7.81 -8.67
C GLN A 62 15.75 8.93 -7.77
N ASP A 63 15.84 10.16 -8.29
CA ASP A 63 15.02 11.25 -7.81
C ASP A 63 13.56 11.01 -8.23
N HIS A 64 12.67 10.86 -7.26
CA HIS A 64 11.24 10.63 -7.52
C HIS A 64 10.47 11.94 -7.78
N MET A 65 11.07 13.10 -7.54
CA MET A 65 10.39 14.39 -7.69
C MET A 65 9.78 14.63 -9.09
N PRO A 66 10.43 14.28 -10.21
CA PRO A 66 9.82 14.43 -11.53
C PRO A 66 8.51 13.63 -11.67
N SER A 67 8.49 12.38 -11.21
CA SER A 67 7.30 11.52 -11.25
C SER A 67 6.18 12.06 -10.38
N TYR A 68 6.50 12.57 -9.19
CA TYR A 68 5.52 13.14 -8.29
C TYR A 68 4.98 14.49 -8.76
N ARG A 69 5.75 15.29 -9.49
CA ARG A 69 5.25 16.49 -10.18
C ARG A 69 4.20 16.13 -11.22
N TYR A 70 4.49 15.14 -12.05
CA TYR A 70 3.53 14.64 -13.04
C TYR A 70 2.27 14.06 -12.38
N TYR A 71 2.43 13.30 -11.30
CA TYR A 71 1.34 12.79 -10.49
C TYR A 71 0.46 13.93 -9.93
N ALA A 72 1.06 15.02 -9.43
CA ALA A 72 0.34 16.20 -8.96
C ALA A 72 -0.46 16.87 -10.10
N ASP A 73 0.08 16.91 -11.32
CA ASP A 73 -0.63 17.46 -12.48
C ASP A 73 -1.82 16.59 -12.89
N ILE A 74 -1.68 15.26 -12.82
CA ILE A 74 -2.82 14.33 -13.04
C ILE A 74 -3.91 14.59 -11.99
N LEU A 75 -3.56 14.73 -10.72
CA LEU A 75 -4.56 15.01 -9.66
C LEU A 75 -5.29 16.34 -9.91
N ARG A 76 -4.58 17.40 -10.31
CA ARG A 76 -5.20 18.69 -10.67
C ARG A 76 -6.15 18.56 -11.86
N MET A 77 -5.76 17.80 -12.88
CA MET A 77 -6.60 17.51 -14.05
C MET A 77 -7.87 16.75 -13.66
N LEU A 78 -7.76 15.73 -12.80
CA LEU A 78 -8.90 14.95 -12.32
C LEU A 78 -9.83 15.80 -11.43
N GLN A 79 -9.26 16.66 -10.58
CA GLN A 79 -10.03 17.57 -9.72
C GLN A 79 -10.79 18.63 -10.52
N TRP A 80 -10.22 19.10 -11.63
CA TRP A 80 -10.92 20.03 -12.50
C TRP A 80 -12.23 19.47 -13.07
N GLN A 81 -12.26 18.19 -13.39
CA GLN A 81 -13.46 17.51 -13.89
C GLN A 81 -14.42 17.06 -12.77
N ARG A 82 -13.89 16.82 -11.58
CA ARG A 82 -14.63 16.37 -10.40
C ARG A 82 -14.17 17.15 -9.17
N PRO A 83 -14.64 18.38 -8.99
CA PRO A 83 -14.23 19.21 -7.88
C PRO A 83 -14.60 18.55 -6.55
N GLY A 84 -13.70 18.63 -5.59
CA GLY A 84 -13.86 18.12 -4.24
C GLY A 84 -12.97 18.89 -3.28
N GLU A 85 -13.31 18.85 -2.00
CA GLU A 85 -12.59 19.58 -0.95
C GLU A 85 -11.28 18.90 -0.56
N ARG A 86 -11.23 17.56 -0.69
CA ARG A 86 -10.08 16.76 -0.23
C ARG A 86 -9.91 15.50 -1.07
N TRP A 87 -8.66 15.16 -1.34
CA TRP A 87 -8.27 13.85 -1.83
C TRP A 87 -8.05 12.88 -0.66
N LEU A 88 -8.55 11.66 -0.81
CA LEU A 88 -8.11 10.50 -0.03
C LEU A 88 -7.35 9.59 -0.97
N LEU A 89 -6.05 9.50 -0.77
CA LEU A 89 -5.11 8.83 -1.67
C LEU A 89 -4.41 7.69 -0.93
N LYS A 90 -4.06 6.63 -1.64
CA LYS A 90 -3.37 5.49 -1.04
C LYS A 90 -2.44 4.84 -2.06
N SER A 91 -1.20 4.62 -1.68
CA SER A 91 -0.30 3.68 -2.35
C SER A 91 0.86 3.28 -1.43
N PRO A 92 1.27 2.01 -1.40
CA PRO A 92 2.49 1.61 -0.73
C PRO A 92 3.76 2.18 -1.38
N ALA A 93 3.67 2.65 -2.64
CA ALA A 93 4.77 3.31 -3.35
C ALA A 93 5.16 4.64 -2.70
N HIS A 94 4.24 5.33 -2.03
CA HIS A 94 4.51 6.60 -1.36
C HIS A 94 5.59 6.52 -0.27
N LEU A 95 5.84 5.34 0.31
CA LEU A 95 6.92 5.15 1.28
C LEU A 95 8.33 5.36 0.70
N TRP A 96 8.50 5.33 -0.62
CA TRP A 96 9.76 5.69 -1.28
C TRP A 96 9.98 7.20 -1.42
N ALA A 97 8.92 8.01 -1.30
CA ALA A 97 8.92 9.41 -1.70
C ALA A 97 8.05 10.31 -0.79
N LEU A 98 8.15 10.11 0.53
CA LEU A 98 7.43 10.94 1.50
C LEU A 98 7.84 12.42 1.44
N ASP A 99 9.11 12.68 1.16
CA ASP A 99 9.65 14.03 0.95
C ASP A 99 9.06 14.71 -0.30
N CYS A 100 8.88 13.95 -1.39
CA CYS A 100 8.22 14.47 -2.59
C CYS A 100 6.75 14.84 -2.29
N LEU A 101 6.03 13.97 -1.56
CA LEU A 101 4.65 14.24 -1.15
C LEU A 101 4.56 15.51 -0.31
N THR A 102 5.37 15.62 0.73
CA THR A 102 5.31 16.76 1.65
C THR A 102 5.79 18.06 1.03
N THR A 103 6.64 17.99 0.00
CA THR A 103 7.08 19.15 -0.77
C THR A 103 6.00 19.65 -1.73
N LEU A 104 5.34 18.74 -2.44
CA LEU A 104 4.33 19.08 -3.44
C LEU A 104 2.94 19.35 -2.85
N PHE A 105 2.66 18.73 -1.71
CA PHE A 105 1.41 18.86 -0.96
C PHE A 105 1.72 19.27 0.48
N PRO A 106 2.08 20.53 0.73
CA PRO A 106 2.51 20.99 2.06
C PRO A 106 1.44 20.88 3.14
N ASP A 107 0.17 20.72 2.76
CA ASP A 107 -0.99 20.51 3.62
C ASP A 107 -1.41 19.05 3.76
N CYS A 108 -0.68 18.09 3.17
CA CYS A 108 -1.04 16.68 3.25
C CYS A 108 -0.91 16.13 4.68
N SER A 109 -1.85 15.29 5.04
CA SER A 109 -1.84 14.46 6.25
C SER A 109 -1.48 13.02 5.88
N ILE A 110 -0.52 12.44 6.58
CA ILE A 110 0.03 11.12 6.26
C ILE A 110 -0.38 10.10 7.33
N ILE A 111 -0.98 9.01 6.89
CA ILE A 111 -1.34 7.88 7.74
C ILE A 111 -0.46 6.70 7.35
N ILE A 112 0.31 6.17 8.30
CA ILE A 112 1.13 4.97 8.10
C ILE A 112 0.57 3.84 8.96
N THR A 113 0.27 2.71 8.33
CA THR A 113 -0.19 1.50 9.03
C THR A 113 0.97 0.54 9.22
N HIS A 114 1.14 0.03 10.44
CA HIS A 114 2.17 -0.92 10.82
C HIS A 114 1.57 -2.31 11.03
N ARG A 115 2.22 -3.31 10.46
CA ARG A 115 1.80 -4.70 10.53
C ARG A 115 2.99 -5.63 10.69
N ASN A 116 2.76 -6.80 11.27
CA ASN A 116 3.76 -7.86 11.45
C ASN A 116 4.52 -8.15 10.12
N PRO A 117 5.84 -7.96 10.08
CA PRO A 117 6.62 -8.17 8.86
C PRO A 117 6.61 -9.62 8.37
N LEU A 118 6.41 -10.60 9.25
CA LEU A 118 6.24 -12.00 8.85
C LEU A 118 5.04 -12.18 7.91
N GLU A 119 3.93 -11.49 8.22
CA GLU A 119 2.74 -11.50 7.38
C GLU A 119 2.92 -10.67 6.12
N CYS A 120 3.50 -9.46 6.25
CA CYS A 120 3.69 -8.54 5.13
C CYS A 120 4.57 -9.12 4.04
N VAL A 121 5.74 -9.68 4.41
CA VAL A 121 6.70 -10.23 3.44
C VAL A 121 6.09 -11.40 2.70
N THR A 122 5.46 -12.32 3.41
CA THR A 122 4.89 -13.52 2.81
C THR A 122 3.69 -13.20 1.94
N SER A 123 2.79 -12.34 2.44
CA SER A 123 1.62 -11.89 1.68
C SER A 123 2.01 -11.14 0.41
N TYR A 124 3.02 -10.27 0.49
CA TYR A 124 3.49 -9.53 -0.68
C TYR A 124 4.16 -10.44 -1.70
N ALA A 125 4.98 -11.42 -1.28
CA ALA A 125 5.57 -12.40 -2.18
C ALA A 125 4.49 -13.20 -2.93
N SER A 126 3.47 -13.66 -2.22
CA SER A 126 2.35 -14.39 -2.80
C SER A 126 1.50 -13.54 -3.76
N MET A 127 1.27 -12.27 -3.42
CA MET A 127 0.57 -11.33 -4.30
C MET A 127 1.35 -11.12 -5.61
N MET A 128 2.66 -10.87 -5.51
CA MET A 128 3.51 -10.68 -6.70
C MET A 128 3.56 -11.93 -7.55
N GLU A 129 3.67 -13.12 -6.96
CA GLU A 129 3.60 -14.39 -7.69
C GLU A 129 2.32 -14.51 -8.50
N SER A 130 1.19 -14.16 -7.92
CA SER A 130 -0.12 -14.23 -8.61
C SER A 130 -0.21 -13.30 -9.83
N MET A 131 0.59 -12.24 -9.87
CA MET A 131 0.70 -11.31 -11.00
C MET A 131 1.68 -11.80 -12.09
N LEU A 132 2.57 -12.74 -11.75
CA LEU A 132 3.58 -13.29 -12.65
C LEU A 132 3.08 -14.51 -13.47
N ILE A 133 1.77 -14.63 -13.66
CA ILE A 133 1.15 -15.78 -14.34
C ILE A 133 1.85 -16.08 -15.68
N GLY A 134 2.26 -17.34 -15.85
CA GLY A 134 2.91 -17.82 -17.06
C GLY A 134 4.41 -17.54 -17.16
N ARG A 135 5.03 -17.01 -16.11
CA ARG A 135 6.49 -16.85 -16.01
C ARG A 135 7.06 -17.94 -15.09
N ASP A 136 8.16 -18.54 -15.54
CA ASP A 136 8.93 -19.46 -14.72
C ASP A 136 9.86 -18.66 -13.82
N PHE A 137 9.77 -18.88 -12.49
CA PHE A 137 10.64 -18.24 -11.51
C PHE A 137 10.84 -19.13 -10.28
N ASP A 138 12.00 -19.01 -9.66
CA ASP A 138 12.31 -19.73 -8.42
C ASP A 138 11.77 -18.97 -7.20
N ARG A 139 10.71 -19.48 -6.59
CA ARG A 139 10.13 -18.93 -5.35
C ARG A 139 11.17 -18.70 -4.25
N LYS A 140 12.14 -19.64 -4.10
CA LYS A 140 13.16 -19.57 -3.05
C LYS A 140 14.18 -18.47 -3.27
N GLN A 141 14.42 -18.09 -4.51
CA GLN A 141 15.24 -16.91 -4.84
C GLN A 141 14.42 -15.62 -4.73
N PHE A 142 13.14 -15.69 -5.01
CA PHE A 142 12.26 -14.52 -5.00
C PHE A 142 11.97 -14.00 -3.59
N GLY A 143 11.74 -14.86 -2.60
CA GLY A 143 11.44 -14.46 -1.23
C GLY A 143 12.46 -13.50 -0.61
N PRO A 144 13.78 -13.81 -0.64
CA PRO A 144 14.81 -12.89 -0.16
C PRO A 144 14.83 -11.54 -0.88
N VAL A 145 14.55 -11.48 -2.18
CA VAL A 145 14.45 -10.22 -2.95
C VAL A 145 13.28 -9.39 -2.45
N VAL A 146 12.12 -10.00 -2.24
CA VAL A 146 10.94 -9.33 -1.68
C VAL A 146 11.20 -8.82 -0.27
N MET A 147 11.81 -9.63 0.58
CA MET A 147 12.14 -9.24 1.95
C MET A 147 13.05 -8.00 1.96
N GLU A 148 14.11 -8.00 1.18
CA GLU A 148 15.05 -6.90 1.10
C GLU A 148 14.42 -5.64 0.49
N TYR A 149 13.60 -5.78 -0.55
CA TYR A 149 12.84 -4.69 -1.14
C TYR A 149 11.94 -3.99 -0.12
N LEU A 150 11.17 -4.75 0.66
CA LEU A 150 10.28 -4.20 1.67
C LEU A 150 11.06 -3.56 2.82
N ALA A 151 12.16 -4.15 3.26
CA ALA A 151 12.99 -3.59 4.30
C ALA A 151 13.62 -2.25 3.89
N ARG A 152 14.19 -2.16 2.69
CA ARG A 152 14.75 -0.90 2.14
C ARG A 152 13.69 0.18 1.98
N LYS A 153 12.48 -0.20 1.59
CA LYS A 153 11.36 0.74 1.49
C LYS A 153 11.04 1.37 2.85
N VAL A 154 10.98 0.55 3.90
CA VAL A 154 10.76 1.04 5.27
C VAL A 154 11.93 1.91 5.73
N GLU A 155 13.18 1.49 5.51
CA GLU A 155 14.38 2.29 5.85
C GLU A 155 14.38 3.66 5.15
N SER A 156 14.01 3.69 3.86
CA SER A 156 13.88 4.95 3.11
C SER A 156 12.82 5.85 3.72
N SER A 157 11.65 5.30 4.02
CA SER A 157 10.56 6.06 4.62
C SER A 157 10.92 6.62 6.01
N LEU A 158 11.69 5.86 6.81
CA LEU A 158 12.14 6.31 8.12
C LEU A 158 13.07 7.54 8.03
N LYS A 159 14.00 7.54 7.08
CA LYS A 159 14.89 8.68 6.84
C LYS A 159 14.12 9.93 6.41
N GLN A 160 13.18 9.77 5.47
CA GLN A 160 12.41 10.89 4.93
C GLN A 160 11.43 11.47 5.95
N ARG A 161 10.83 10.63 6.79
CA ARG A 161 9.86 11.09 7.79
C ARG A 161 10.46 11.93 8.93
N GLU A 162 11.76 11.90 9.14
CA GLU A 162 12.44 12.70 10.18
C GLU A 162 12.20 14.21 10.00
N HIS A 163 11.92 14.64 8.78
CA HIS A 163 11.64 16.03 8.44
C HIS A 163 10.14 16.36 8.43
N ILE A 164 9.27 15.39 8.70
CA ILE A 164 7.81 15.58 8.73
C ILE A 164 7.39 15.94 10.15
N SER A 165 6.67 17.05 10.28
CA SER A 165 6.13 17.46 11.59
C SER A 165 5.17 16.41 12.16
N PRO A 166 5.23 16.09 13.47
CA PRO A 166 4.40 15.06 14.09
C PRO A 166 2.89 15.27 13.95
N ASP A 167 2.43 16.51 13.81
CA ASP A 167 1.03 16.83 13.58
C ASP A 167 0.53 16.51 12.16
N ARG A 168 1.45 16.20 11.25
CA ARG A 168 1.17 15.84 9.85
C ARG A 168 1.25 14.35 9.56
N ILE A 169 1.69 13.53 10.52
CA ILE A 169 1.86 12.10 10.35
C ILE A 169 1.33 11.34 11.56
N ILE A 170 0.59 10.28 11.32
CA ILE A 170 0.12 9.37 12.37
C ILE A 170 0.49 7.93 12.04
N ASP A 171 0.99 7.23 13.05
CA ASP A 171 1.31 5.80 13.00
C ASP A 171 0.16 5.00 13.63
N LEU A 172 -0.31 3.98 12.94
CA LEU A 172 -1.43 3.13 13.38
C LEU A 172 -1.02 1.66 13.31
N GLN A 173 -1.35 0.90 14.35
CA GLN A 173 -1.18 -0.55 14.32
C GLN A 173 -2.34 -1.20 13.55
N PHE A 174 -2.03 -2.11 12.64
CA PHE A 174 -3.04 -2.84 11.88
C PHE A 174 -3.99 -3.63 12.80
N ASN A 175 -3.46 -4.20 13.88
CA ASN A 175 -4.25 -4.96 14.84
C ASN A 175 -5.28 -4.08 15.57
N ASP A 176 -4.93 -2.83 15.90
CA ASP A 176 -5.88 -1.88 16.49
C ASP A 176 -7.03 -1.56 15.54
N PHE A 177 -6.68 -1.34 14.25
CA PHE A 177 -7.68 -1.07 13.21
C PHE A 177 -8.64 -2.27 13.03
N ILE A 178 -8.14 -3.49 13.08
CA ILE A 178 -8.98 -4.70 12.98
C ILE A 178 -9.87 -4.87 14.22
N ALA A 179 -9.35 -4.53 15.41
CA ALA A 179 -10.09 -4.63 16.66
C ALA A 179 -11.19 -3.56 16.79
N ASP A 180 -10.88 -2.32 16.38
CA ASP A 180 -11.80 -1.18 16.41
C ASP A 180 -11.50 -0.21 15.25
N GLY A 181 -12.10 -0.49 14.10
CA GLY A 181 -11.92 0.33 12.89
C GLY A 181 -12.50 1.73 13.05
N VAL A 182 -13.68 1.86 13.65
CA VAL A 182 -14.33 3.17 13.85
C VAL A 182 -13.57 4.01 14.88
N GLY A 183 -13.13 3.41 15.99
CA GLY A 183 -12.29 4.09 16.97
C GLY A 183 -10.94 4.51 16.39
N THR A 184 -10.36 3.71 15.50
CA THR A 184 -9.13 4.08 14.79
C THR A 184 -9.37 5.29 13.88
N VAL A 185 -10.48 5.34 13.13
CA VAL A 185 -10.84 6.50 12.30
C VAL A 185 -11.05 7.75 13.18
N ARG A 186 -11.69 7.60 14.35
CA ARG A 186 -11.87 8.69 15.29
C ARG A 186 -10.52 9.27 15.75
N ARG A 187 -9.53 8.43 16.07
CA ARG A 187 -8.16 8.86 16.40
C ARG A 187 -7.49 9.63 15.26
N ILE A 188 -7.69 9.20 14.01
CA ILE A 188 -7.17 9.91 12.82
C ILE A 188 -7.77 11.31 12.71
N TYR A 189 -9.10 11.43 12.83
CA TYR A 189 -9.79 12.70 12.73
C TYR A 189 -9.37 13.66 13.87
N GLU A 190 -9.22 13.17 15.09
CA GLU A 190 -8.73 13.92 16.23
C GLU A 190 -7.29 14.41 16.02
N HIS A 191 -6.38 13.52 15.61
CA HIS A 191 -4.98 13.85 15.37
C HIS A 191 -4.82 14.98 14.36
N PHE A 192 -5.52 14.89 13.22
CA PHE A 192 -5.46 15.91 12.18
C PHE A 192 -6.46 17.05 12.37
N ARG A 193 -7.14 17.11 13.51
CA ARG A 193 -8.14 18.13 13.84
C ARG A 193 -9.22 18.28 12.77
N LEU A 194 -9.66 17.15 12.22
CA LEU A 194 -10.70 17.10 11.21
C LEU A 194 -12.08 17.06 11.89
N PRO A 195 -13.10 17.71 11.34
CA PRO A 195 -14.44 17.63 11.89
C PRO A 195 -15.04 16.24 11.66
N LEU A 196 -15.26 15.49 12.73
CA LEU A 196 -15.97 14.22 12.71
C LEU A 196 -17.40 14.42 13.22
N THR A 197 -18.36 14.46 12.30
CA THR A 197 -19.77 14.55 12.65
C THR A 197 -20.37 13.15 12.93
N ALA A 198 -21.47 13.11 13.69
CA ALA A 198 -22.18 11.87 13.97
C ALA A 198 -22.64 11.14 12.67
N ASP A 199 -23.00 11.88 11.61
CA ASP A 199 -23.35 11.28 10.32
C ASP A 199 -22.15 10.61 9.66
N ILE A 200 -20.97 11.25 9.66
CA ILE A 200 -19.73 10.65 9.13
C ILE A 200 -19.38 9.38 9.90
N GLU A 201 -19.45 9.42 11.23
CA GLU A 201 -19.16 8.26 12.07
C GLU A 201 -20.12 7.09 11.81
N GLN A 202 -21.42 7.37 11.67
CA GLN A 202 -22.41 6.35 11.30
C GLN A 202 -22.17 5.73 9.92
N ARG A 203 -21.64 6.51 8.96
CA ARG A 203 -21.26 5.97 7.65
C ARG A 203 -20.07 5.01 7.76
N PHE A 204 -19.09 5.32 8.57
CA PHE A 204 -17.98 4.41 8.83
C PHE A 204 -18.46 3.12 9.50
N GLN A 205 -19.34 3.21 10.48
CA GLN A 205 -19.91 2.04 11.14
C GLN A 205 -20.66 1.15 10.15
N ARG A 206 -21.54 1.72 9.34
CA ARG A 206 -22.26 0.95 8.29
C ARG A 206 -21.30 0.28 7.32
N TYR A 207 -20.28 1.01 6.89
CA TYR A 207 -19.28 0.43 5.97
C TYR A 207 -18.54 -0.76 6.61
N ALA A 208 -18.16 -0.65 7.86
CA ALA A 208 -17.51 -1.74 8.60
C ALA A 208 -18.43 -2.97 8.74
N ASP A 209 -19.71 -2.75 9.04
CA ASP A 209 -20.72 -3.81 9.17
C ASP A 209 -20.98 -4.54 7.83
N GLU A 210 -20.99 -3.80 6.73
CA GLU A 210 -21.22 -4.32 5.37
C GLU A 210 -19.98 -4.99 4.75
N HIS A 211 -18.77 -4.67 5.29
CA HIS A 211 -17.49 -5.14 4.75
C HIS A 211 -16.64 -5.82 5.84
N PRO A 212 -17.11 -6.93 6.43
CA PRO A 212 -16.34 -7.65 7.43
C PRO A 212 -15.05 -8.20 6.82
N MET A 213 -14.00 -8.27 7.65
CA MET A 213 -12.72 -8.84 7.25
C MET A 213 -12.88 -10.28 6.75
N GLY A 214 -12.19 -10.64 5.67
CA GLY A 214 -12.29 -11.96 5.06
C GLY A 214 -13.52 -12.18 4.19
N LYS A 215 -14.28 -11.13 3.83
CA LYS A 215 -15.46 -11.21 2.94
C LYS A 215 -15.18 -11.95 1.63
N HIS A 216 -13.96 -11.84 1.10
CA HIS A 216 -13.53 -12.48 -0.15
C HIS A 216 -12.72 -13.77 0.06
N GLY A 217 -12.64 -14.26 1.30
CA GLY A 217 -11.89 -15.47 1.67
C GLY A 217 -10.54 -15.17 2.32
N LYS A 218 -9.83 -16.25 2.71
CA LYS A 218 -8.50 -16.18 3.29
C LYS A 218 -7.52 -16.84 2.33
N HIS A 219 -6.40 -16.16 2.11
CA HIS A 219 -5.29 -16.70 1.34
C HIS A 219 -4.25 -17.30 2.30
N ASP A 220 -3.89 -18.57 2.09
CA ASP A 220 -2.86 -19.27 2.87
C ASP A 220 -1.54 -19.30 2.11
N TYR A 221 -0.47 -18.92 2.80
CA TYR A 221 0.90 -18.90 2.28
C TYR A 221 1.90 -19.24 3.39
N ARG A 222 3.03 -19.83 3.03
CA ARG A 222 4.08 -20.25 3.98
C ARG A 222 5.42 -19.62 3.61
N LEU A 223 6.15 -19.16 4.62
CA LEU A 223 7.49 -18.55 4.46
C LEU A 223 8.45 -19.47 3.71
N GLU A 224 8.42 -20.75 4.08
CA GLU A 224 9.35 -21.75 3.60
C GLU A 224 9.23 -22.01 2.09
N GLU A 225 8.05 -21.79 1.52
CA GLU A 225 7.83 -21.88 0.08
C GLU A 225 8.63 -20.82 -0.68
N TYR A 226 8.87 -19.68 -0.04
CA TYR A 226 9.66 -18.57 -0.57
C TYR A 226 11.12 -18.59 -0.11
N GLY A 227 11.62 -19.70 0.46
CA GLY A 227 12.99 -19.83 0.90
C GLY A 227 13.37 -18.93 2.09
N LEU A 228 12.39 -18.49 2.86
CA LEU A 228 12.57 -17.63 4.02
C LEU A 228 12.34 -18.38 5.32
N THR A 229 13.00 -17.93 6.37
CA THR A 229 12.78 -18.37 7.74
C THR A 229 12.27 -17.21 8.60
N LYS A 230 11.53 -17.54 9.65
CA LYS A 230 11.07 -16.56 10.63
C LYS A 230 12.25 -15.74 11.19
N ALA A 231 13.37 -16.39 11.51
CA ALA A 231 14.55 -15.73 12.06
C ALA A 231 15.13 -14.67 11.12
N GLN A 232 15.23 -14.96 9.82
CA GLN A 232 15.74 -14.00 8.82
C GLN A 232 14.88 -12.74 8.75
N ILE A 233 13.54 -12.90 8.73
CA ILE A 233 12.63 -11.75 8.67
C ILE A 233 12.71 -10.94 9.97
N LEU A 234 12.70 -11.59 11.14
CA LEU A 234 12.80 -10.90 12.43
C LEU A 234 14.09 -10.12 12.56
N ASP A 235 15.21 -10.71 12.18
CA ASP A 235 16.52 -10.03 12.18
C ASP A 235 16.53 -8.82 11.23
N ARG A 236 16.08 -9.02 9.99
CA ARG A 236 16.09 -7.96 8.96
C ARG A 236 15.15 -6.79 9.29
N PHE A 237 14.06 -7.03 10.00
CA PHE A 237 13.08 -6.02 10.40
C PHE A 237 13.17 -5.61 11.88
N ALA A 238 14.20 -6.01 12.63
CA ALA A 238 14.35 -5.68 14.05
C ALA A 238 14.22 -4.16 14.30
N PHE A 239 14.88 -3.34 13.49
CA PHE A 239 14.82 -1.86 13.56
C PHE A 239 13.39 -1.30 13.44
N TYR A 240 12.56 -1.92 12.62
CA TYR A 240 11.17 -1.53 12.40
C TYR A 240 10.28 -2.00 13.55
N ILE A 241 10.44 -3.25 13.95
CA ILE A 241 9.65 -3.87 15.04
C ILE A 241 9.87 -3.09 16.34
N GLU A 242 11.13 -2.80 16.68
CA GLU A 242 11.48 -2.04 17.89
C GLU A 242 10.96 -0.61 17.84
N ARG A 243 11.17 0.09 16.72
CA ARG A 243 10.77 1.50 16.61
C ARG A 243 9.28 1.73 16.77
N PHE A 244 8.45 0.82 16.26
CA PHE A 244 6.99 0.99 16.25
C PHE A 244 6.26 0.05 17.20
N ASN A 245 6.97 -0.73 18.03
CA ASN A 245 6.38 -1.77 18.89
C ASN A 245 5.39 -2.65 18.12
N VAL A 246 5.80 -3.13 16.94
CA VAL A 246 4.90 -3.89 16.07
C VAL A 246 4.49 -5.20 16.74
N PRO A 247 3.18 -5.45 16.93
CA PRO A 247 2.71 -6.71 17.51
C PRO A 247 3.07 -7.90 16.61
N MET A 248 3.68 -8.92 17.22
CA MET A 248 4.19 -10.08 16.48
C MET A 248 3.24 -11.30 16.50
N GLY A 249 2.03 -11.13 17.02
CA GLY A 249 1.00 -12.18 17.11
C GLY A 249 0.96 -12.85 18.45
#